data_c834be524537f44147c14f924649e66c
#
_entry.id   c834be524537f44147c14f924649e66c
#
_cell.length_a   1.000
_cell.length_b   1.000
_cell.length_c   1.000
_cell.angle_alpha   90.00
_cell.angle_beta   90.00
_cell.angle_gamma   90.00
#
_symmetry.space_group_name_H-M   'P 1'
#
loop_
_entity.id
_entity.type
_entity.pdbx_description
1 polymer ?
#
loop_
_entity_poly.entity_id
_entity_poly.type
_entity_poly.pdbx_seq_one_letter_code
_entity_poly.pdbx_strand_id
1 'polypeptide(L)'
;MPTIEALYEDAMRYEEHVLAHYILCLIQEGKISLDDENSVLFEVQPDMEKLTNMIENNHLRFCEIHMYALKVGEGKWAFIFAESEEEAKIHLWRTTGRRALNCREMAPDEEVFIANRFISFREWKKEHKEFPCLVGYC
;
A
#
# COMPACT_ATOMS: atom_id res chain seq x y z
N MET A 1 -0.65 9.16 -25.42
CA MET A 1 -1.65 8.42 -24.63
C MET A 1 -0.94 7.40 -23.74
N PRO A 2 -1.32 7.28 -22.48
CA PRO A 2 -0.74 6.27 -21.61
C PRO A 2 -1.06 4.87 -22.12
N THR A 3 -0.06 4.01 -22.05
CA THR A 3 -0.18 2.60 -22.44
C THR A 3 -0.60 1.75 -21.26
N ILE A 4 -1.00 0.50 -21.54
CA ILE A 4 -1.26 -0.51 -20.52
C ILE A 4 -0.01 -0.73 -19.67
N GLU A 5 1.18 -0.76 -20.27
CA GLU A 5 2.43 -0.89 -19.53
C GLU A 5 2.61 0.21 -18.49
N ALA A 6 2.40 1.47 -18.88
CA ALA A 6 2.51 2.60 -17.96
C ALA A 6 1.50 2.51 -16.82
N LEU A 7 0.26 2.15 -17.14
CA LEU A 7 -0.79 1.98 -16.13
C LEU A 7 -0.49 0.85 -15.17
N TYR A 8 0.01 -0.27 -15.69
CA TYR A 8 0.41 -1.43 -14.87
C TYR A 8 1.57 -1.08 -13.93
N GLU A 9 2.59 -0.39 -14.44
CA GLU A 9 3.72 0.05 -13.62
C GLU A 9 3.27 0.98 -12.49
N ASP A 10 2.35 1.91 -12.78
CA ASP A 10 1.79 2.78 -11.77
C ASP A 10 0.97 2.01 -10.74
N ALA A 11 0.17 1.04 -11.18
CA ALA A 11 -0.62 0.21 -10.27
C ALA A 11 0.28 -0.60 -9.33
N MET A 12 1.41 -1.10 -9.84
CA MET A 12 2.40 -1.81 -9.00
C MET A 12 3.09 -0.86 -8.03
N ARG A 13 3.48 0.32 -8.51
CA ARG A 13 4.17 1.32 -7.69
C ARG A 13 3.32 1.82 -6.54
N TYR A 14 2.05 2.06 -6.79
CA TYR A 14 1.11 2.62 -5.80
C TYR A 14 0.28 1.55 -5.09
N GLU A 15 0.62 0.27 -5.32
CA GLU A 15 -0.02 -0.87 -4.67
C GLU A 15 -1.55 -0.88 -4.86
N GLU A 16 -1.98 -0.57 -6.06
CA GLU A 16 -3.38 -0.67 -6.46
C GLU A 16 -3.68 -2.12 -6.83
N HIS A 17 -3.96 -2.93 -5.82
CA HIS A 17 -4.08 -4.39 -5.92
C HIS A 17 -5.08 -4.85 -6.97
N VAL A 18 -6.28 -4.29 -6.94
CA VAL A 18 -7.35 -4.71 -7.86
C VAL A 18 -6.98 -4.38 -9.29
N LEU A 19 -6.51 -3.14 -9.54
CA LEU A 19 -6.15 -2.70 -10.89
C LEU A 19 -4.99 -3.52 -11.45
N ALA A 20 -3.95 -3.75 -10.66
CA ALA A 20 -2.79 -4.52 -11.11
C ALA A 20 -3.17 -5.95 -11.48
N HIS A 21 -3.97 -6.61 -10.65
CA HIS A 21 -4.45 -7.96 -10.94
C HIS A 21 -5.40 -7.99 -12.14
N TYR A 22 -6.24 -6.97 -12.28
CA TYR A 22 -7.16 -6.82 -13.42
C TYR A 22 -6.39 -6.79 -14.74
N ILE A 23 -5.37 -5.94 -14.82
CA ILE A 23 -4.54 -5.80 -16.00
C ILE A 23 -3.80 -7.12 -16.29
N LEU A 24 -3.17 -7.70 -15.28
CA LEU A 24 -2.44 -8.95 -15.44
C LEU A 24 -3.35 -10.09 -15.93
N CYS A 25 -4.55 -10.19 -15.36
CA CYS A 25 -5.53 -11.19 -15.77
C CYS A 25 -5.87 -11.07 -17.26
N LEU A 26 -6.14 -9.85 -17.72
CA LEU A 26 -6.44 -9.61 -19.14
C LEU A 26 -5.26 -9.93 -20.05
N ILE A 27 -4.03 -9.64 -19.63
CA ILE A 27 -2.83 -9.97 -20.39
C ILE A 27 -2.67 -11.49 -20.49
N GLN A 28 -2.84 -12.21 -19.41
CA GLN A 28 -2.75 -13.67 -19.39
C GLN A 28 -3.82 -14.33 -20.28
N GLU A 29 -4.98 -13.74 -20.38
CA GLU A 29 -6.05 -14.21 -21.24
C GLU A 29 -5.86 -13.81 -22.72
N GLY A 30 -4.84 -13.01 -23.02
CA GLY A 30 -4.56 -12.58 -24.38
C GLY A 30 -5.52 -11.51 -24.90
N LYS A 31 -6.29 -10.87 -24.02
CA LYS A 31 -7.28 -9.84 -24.41
C LYS A 31 -6.69 -8.46 -24.61
N ILE A 32 -5.56 -8.18 -23.97
CA ILE A 32 -4.83 -6.92 -24.11
C ILE A 32 -3.33 -7.18 -24.16
N SER A 33 -2.59 -6.18 -24.62
CA SER A 33 -1.13 -6.19 -24.67
C SER A 33 -0.57 -4.96 -23.95
N LEU A 34 0.67 -5.06 -23.49
CA LEU A 34 1.34 -3.94 -22.81
C LEU A 34 1.46 -2.70 -23.71
N ASP A 35 1.52 -2.90 -25.03
CA ASP A 35 1.63 -1.80 -25.99
C ASP A 35 0.30 -1.12 -26.31
N ASP A 36 -0.81 -1.70 -25.88
CA ASP A 36 -2.13 -1.13 -26.14
C ASP A 36 -2.33 0.15 -25.33
N GLU A 37 -3.22 1.02 -25.84
CA GLU A 37 -3.67 2.19 -25.10
C GLU A 37 -4.55 1.75 -23.93
N ASN A 38 -4.48 2.45 -22.81
CA ASN A 38 -5.24 2.09 -21.62
C ASN A 38 -6.76 2.10 -21.81
N SER A 39 -7.27 2.79 -22.83
CA SER A 39 -8.69 2.82 -23.17
C SER A 39 -9.27 1.45 -23.51
N VAL A 40 -8.45 0.48 -23.93
CA VAL A 40 -8.92 -0.87 -24.23
C VAL A 40 -9.51 -1.58 -23.00
N LEU A 41 -9.17 -1.14 -21.80
CA LEU A 41 -9.74 -1.71 -20.57
C LEU A 41 -11.26 -1.55 -20.48
N PHE A 42 -11.82 -0.55 -21.17
CA PHE A 42 -13.26 -0.33 -21.20
C PHE A 42 -13.97 -1.24 -22.22
N GLU A 43 -13.23 -1.89 -23.09
CA GLU A 43 -13.76 -2.69 -24.18
C GLU A 43 -13.77 -4.19 -23.90
N VAL A 44 -13.00 -4.61 -22.88
CA VAL A 44 -12.82 -6.02 -22.54
C VAL A 44 -13.08 -6.28 -21.07
N GLN A 45 -13.40 -7.53 -20.76
CA GLN A 45 -13.59 -7.97 -19.38
C GLN A 45 -12.80 -9.24 -19.12
N PRO A 46 -12.21 -9.41 -17.93
CA PRO A 46 -11.52 -10.64 -17.56
C PRO A 46 -12.52 -11.70 -17.11
N ASP A 47 -12.04 -12.93 -17.02
CA ASP A 47 -12.74 -13.98 -16.28
C ASP A 47 -12.78 -13.57 -14.81
N MET A 48 -13.97 -13.24 -14.32
CA MET A 48 -14.15 -12.71 -12.97
C MET A 48 -13.78 -13.72 -11.89
N GLU A 49 -13.99 -15.01 -12.13
CA GLU A 49 -13.59 -16.06 -11.21
C GLU A 49 -12.08 -16.12 -11.08
N LYS A 50 -11.37 -16.10 -12.20
CA LYS A 50 -9.91 -16.08 -12.23
C LYS A 50 -9.34 -14.83 -11.55
N LEU A 51 -9.92 -13.66 -11.83
CA LEU A 51 -9.51 -12.41 -11.24
C LEU A 51 -9.69 -12.42 -9.72
N THR A 52 -10.85 -12.89 -9.25
CA THR A 52 -11.13 -12.99 -7.82
C THR A 52 -10.13 -13.89 -7.12
N ASN A 53 -9.81 -15.04 -7.72
CA ASN A 53 -8.80 -15.94 -7.17
C ASN A 53 -7.41 -15.30 -7.11
N MET A 54 -7.02 -14.55 -8.14
CA MET A 54 -5.74 -13.84 -8.16
C MET A 54 -5.64 -12.82 -7.05
N ILE A 55 -6.71 -12.05 -6.82
CA ILE A 55 -6.75 -11.04 -5.77
C ILE A 55 -6.72 -11.69 -4.38
N GLU A 56 -7.54 -12.69 -4.14
CA GLU A 56 -7.63 -13.39 -2.86
C GLU A 56 -6.32 -14.08 -2.47
N ASN A 57 -5.61 -14.63 -3.46
CA ASN A 57 -4.34 -15.30 -3.24
C ASN A 57 -3.14 -14.37 -3.31
N ASN A 58 -3.38 -13.08 -3.48
CA ASN A 58 -2.32 -12.08 -3.63
C ASN A 58 -1.26 -12.53 -4.66
N HIS A 59 -1.71 -12.84 -5.86
CA HIS A 59 -0.88 -13.43 -6.92
C HIS A 59 0.38 -12.60 -7.22
N LEU A 60 0.27 -11.28 -7.20
CA LEU A 60 1.39 -10.37 -7.44
C LEU A 60 2.25 -10.12 -6.20
N ARG A 61 1.92 -10.75 -5.07
CA ARG A 61 2.68 -10.67 -3.83
C ARG A 61 2.91 -9.24 -3.35
N PHE A 62 1.85 -8.46 -3.30
CA PHE A 62 1.94 -7.14 -2.69
C PHE A 62 2.26 -7.28 -1.22
N CYS A 63 3.30 -6.58 -0.78
CA CYS A 63 3.55 -6.41 0.63
C CYS A 63 2.54 -5.41 1.16
N GLU A 64 1.60 -5.88 1.97
CA GLU A 64 0.63 -5.00 2.60
C GLU A 64 1.30 -4.27 3.75
N ILE A 65 1.76 -3.06 3.46
CA ILE A 65 2.31 -2.18 4.48
C ILE A 65 1.22 -1.24 4.93
N HIS A 66 0.98 -1.23 6.24
CA HIS A 66 -0.03 -0.40 6.88
C HIS A 66 0.63 0.64 7.77
N MET A 67 -0.07 1.74 8.03
CA MET A 67 0.36 2.73 9.00
C MET A 67 -0.26 2.39 10.36
N TYR A 68 0.58 2.30 11.39
CA TYR A 68 0.14 2.12 12.76
C TYR A 68 0.51 3.33 13.60
N ALA A 69 -0.44 3.83 14.38
CA ALA A 69 -0.19 4.83 15.40
C ALA A 69 -0.10 4.11 16.74
N LEU A 70 1.05 4.19 17.38
CA LEU A 70 1.32 3.51 18.65
C LEU A 70 1.46 4.56 19.76
N LYS A 71 0.64 4.43 20.79
CA LYS A 71 0.68 5.34 21.92
C LYS A 71 1.91 5.06 22.77
N VAL A 72 2.81 6.03 22.89
CA VAL A 72 4.07 5.88 23.62
C VAL A 72 4.10 6.66 24.95
N GLY A 73 3.08 7.49 25.18
CA GLY A 73 2.95 8.27 26.39
C GLY A 73 1.66 9.07 26.34
N GLU A 74 1.39 9.86 27.38
CA GLU A 74 0.20 10.69 27.41
C GLU A 74 0.24 11.73 26.28
N GLY A 75 -0.72 11.65 25.35
CA GLY A 75 -0.80 12.56 24.23
C GLY A 75 0.30 12.37 23.16
N LYS A 76 1.10 11.31 23.27
CA LYS A 76 2.17 11.03 22.28
C LYS A 76 1.91 9.74 21.53
N TRP A 77 2.00 9.84 20.20
CA TRP A 77 1.84 8.72 19.29
C TRP A 77 3.02 8.63 18.34
N ALA A 78 3.54 7.42 18.16
CA ALA A 78 4.57 7.14 17.16
C ALA A 78 3.90 6.55 15.91
N PHE A 79 4.33 6.99 14.74
CA PHE A 79 3.83 6.46 13.47
C PHE A 79 4.83 5.49 12.88
N ILE A 80 4.39 4.26 12.63
CA ILE A 80 5.24 3.20 12.09
C ILE A 80 4.54 2.52 10.92
N PHE A 81 5.23 2.44 9.78
CA PHE A 81 4.80 1.60 8.65
C PHE A 81 5.28 0.18 8.90
N ALA A 82 4.38 -0.78 8.89
CA ALA A 82 4.68 -2.19 9.12
C ALA A 82 3.65 -3.10 8.47
N GLU A 83 3.96 -4.39 8.37
CA GLU A 83 3.04 -5.38 7.81
C GLU A 83 1.94 -5.78 8.80
N SER A 84 2.20 -5.68 10.10
CA SER A 84 1.25 -6.05 11.14
C SER A 84 1.43 -5.19 12.37
N GLU A 85 0.42 -5.21 13.24
CA GLU A 85 0.47 -4.54 14.53
C GLU A 85 1.62 -5.06 15.39
N GLU A 86 1.84 -6.37 15.38
CA GLU A 86 2.93 -6.99 16.14
C GLU A 86 4.30 -6.52 15.64
N GLU A 87 4.48 -6.48 14.34
CA GLU A 87 5.73 -5.98 13.74
C GLU A 87 5.99 -4.52 14.12
N ALA A 88 4.93 -3.68 14.07
CA ALA A 88 5.03 -2.29 14.47
C ALA A 88 5.46 -2.14 15.94
N LYS A 89 4.86 -2.93 16.83
CA LYS A 89 5.19 -2.91 18.26
C LYS A 89 6.63 -3.36 18.52
N ILE A 90 7.07 -4.41 17.85
CA ILE A 90 8.44 -4.91 17.97
C ILE A 90 9.44 -3.87 17.48
N HIS A 91 9.14 -3.25 16.35
CA HIS A 91 10.01 -2.22 15.78
C HIS A 91 10.13 -1.01 16.71
N LEU A 92 9.01 -0.57 17.32
CA LEU A 92 9.02 0.51 18.30
C LEU A 92 9.93 0.17 19.46
N TRP A 93 9.80 -1.04 20.01
CA TRP A 93 10.61 -1.48 21.14
C TRP A 93 12.10 -1.53 20.79
N ARG A 94 12.43 -2.07 19.62
CA ARG A 94 13.84 -2.17 19.17
C ARG A 94 14.46 -0.81 18.91
N THR A 95 13.67 0.14 18.42
CA THR A 95 14.16 1.46 18.03
C THR A 95 14.24 2.43 19.21
N THR A 96 13.25 2.40 20.10
CA THR A 96 13.11 3.37 21.18
C THR A 96 13.22 2.80 22.58
N GLY A 97 13.14 1.48 22.73
CA GLY A 97 13.10 0.81 24.03
C GLY A 97 11.77 0.98 24.77
N ARG A 98 10.76 1.51 24.10
CA ARG A 98 9.43 1.76 24.68
C ARG A 98 8.43 0.73 24.23
N ARG A 99 7.48 0.41 25.11
CA ARG A 99 6.33 -0.43 24.77
C ARG A 99 5.16 0.45 24.37
N ALA A 100 4.41 0.02 23.37
CA ALA A 100 3.18 0.68 22.99
C ALA A 100 2.10 0.48 24.06
N LEU A 101 1.49 1.57 24.49
CA LEU A 101 0.36 1.54 25.42
C LEU A 101 -0.94 1.22 24.67
N ASN A 102 -1.00 1.56 23.40
CA ASN A 102 -2.12 1.28 22.51
C ASN A 102 -1.59 1.27 21.07
N CYS A 103 -2.34 0.64 20.17
CA CYS A 103 -1.98 0.57 18.77
C CYS A 103 -3.25 0.70 17.92
N ARG A 104 -3.21 1.56 16.93
CA ARG A 104 -4.33 1.80 16.02
C ARG A 104 -3.83 1.80 14.58
N GLU A 105 -4.50 1.02 13.73
CA GLU A 105 -4.25 1.07 12.30
C GLU A 105 -4.91 2.32 11.71
N MET A 106 -4.16 3.07 10.91
CA MET A 106 -4.62 4.30 10.27
C MET A 106 -4.99 4.05 8.82
N ALA A 107 -6.04 4.69 8.35
CA ALA A 107 -6.45 4.58 6.96
C ALA A 107 -5.41 5.23 6.02
N PRO A 108 -5.12 4.63 4.84
CA PRO A 108 -4.10 5.18 3.93
C PRO A 108 -4.36 6.61 3.46
N ASP A 109 -5.62 6.99 3.36
CA ASP A 109 -6.00 8.32 2.87
C ASP A 109 -6.17 9.36 3.99
N GLU A 110 -5.99 8.97 5.25
CA GLU A 110 -5.96 9.94 6.35
C GLU A 110 -4.74 10.83 6.22
N GLU A 111 -4.92 12.11 6.44
CA GLU A 111 -3.87 13.11 6.40
C GLU A 111 -3.40 13.45 7.81
N VAL A 112 -2.11 13.69 7.93
CA VAL A 112 -1.49 14.16 9.17
C VAL A 112 -0.69 15.42 8.86
N PHE A 113 -0.67 16.36 9.81
CA PHE A 113 0.16 17.56 9.72
C PHE A 113 1.50 17.29 10.38
N ILE A 114 2.54 17.18 9.56
CA ILE A 114 3.88 16.88 10.04
C ILE A 114 4.92 17.62 9.20
N ALA A 115 5.99 18.12 9.83
CA ALA A 115 7.03 18.90 9.15
C ALA A 115 6.46 20.07 8.33
N ASN A 116 5.47 20.78 8.89
CA ASN A 116 4.80 21.93 8.28
C ASN A 116 4.02 21.62 6.99
N ARG A 117 3.59 20.38 6.81
CA ARG A 117 2.76 19.99 5.67
C ARG A 117 1.69 18.99 6.06
N PHE A 118 0.60 19.00 5.31
CA PHE A 118 -0.39 17.93 5.37
C PHE A 118 -0.01 16.87 4.34
N ILE A 119 0.03 15.62 4.78
CA ILE A 119 0.38 14.49 3.91
C ILE A 119 -0.48 13.30 4.29
N SER A 120 -1.01 12.58 3.30
CA SER A 120 -1.69 11.31 3.54
C SER A 120 -0.67 10.23 3.84
N PHE A 121 -1.10 9.19 4.57
CA PHE A 121 -0.20 8.07 4.85
C PHE A 121 0.22 7.34 3.58
N ARG A 122 -0.66 7.30 2.58
CA ARG A 122 -0.37 6.72 1.28
C ARG A 122 0.80 7.44 0.59
N GLU A 123 0.78 8.76 0.59
CA GLU A 123 1.85 9.56 0.02
C GLU A 123 3.13 9.48 0.84
N TRP A 124 2.99 9.51 2.16
CA TRP A 124 4.14 9.44 3.07
C TRP A 124 4.89 8.12 2.92
N LYS A 125 4.17 7.02 2.72
CA LYS A 125 4.74 5.70 2.48
C LYS A 125 5.69 5.69 1.28
N LYS A 126 5.38 6.43 0.23
CA LYS A 126 6.22 6.52 -0.99
C LYS A 126 7.59 7.13 -0.74
N GLU A 127 7.75 7.88 0.33
CA GLU A 127 9.02 8.49 0.70
C GLU A 127 9.97 7.50 1.39
N HIS A 128 9.50 6.32 1.71
CA HIS A 128 10.26 5.30 2.43
C HIS A 128 10.44 4.05 1.57
N LYS A 129 11.59 3.39 1.72
CA LYS A 129 11.95 2.20 0.95
C LYS A 129 12.10 0.95 1.80
N GLU A 130 12.38 1.11 3.08
CA GLU A 130 12.58 0.01 4.01
C GLU A 130 11.46 -0.04 5.05
N PHE A 131 10.95 -1.25 5.30
CA PHE A 131 9.89 -1.46 6.28
C PHE A 131 10.25 -2.66 7.17
N PRO A 132 9.89 -2.65 8.45
CA PRO A 132 9.18 -1.57 9.16
C PRO A 132 10.04 -0.32 9.33
N CYS A 133 9.39 0.85 9.45
CA CYS A 133 10.11 2.09 9.73
C CYS A 133 9.29 3.04 10.60
N LEU A 134 9.96 3.65 11.55
CA LEU A 134 9.40 4.72 12.37
C LEU A 134 9.58 6.03 11.61
N VAL A 135 8.46 6.71 11.32
CA VAL A 135 8.49 7.89 10.45
C VAL A 135 8.20 9.21 11.15
N GLY A 136 7.70 9.17 12.37
CA GLY A 136 7.47 10.40 13.12
C GLY A 136 6.67 10.21 14.39
N TYR A 137 6.49 11.31 15.09
CA TYR A 137 5.70 11.40 16.33
C TYR A 137 4.67 12.51 16.22
N CYS A 138 3.58 12.33 16.90
CA CYS A 138 2.54 13.35 16.99
C CYS A 138 2.13 13.59 18.44
#